data_c9b9757e5e8ea764152f0367c98c07e5
#
_entry.id   c9b9757e5e8ea764152f0367c98c07e5
#
_cell.length_a   1.000
_cell.length_b   1.000
_cell.length_c   1.000
_cell.angle_alpha   90.00
_cell.angle_beta   90.00
_cell.angle_gamma   90.00
#
_symmetry.space_group_name_H-M   'P 1'
#
loop_
_entity.id
_entity.type
_entity.pdbx_description
1 polymer ?
#
loop_
_entity_poly.entity_id
_entity_poly.type
_entity_poly.pdbx_seq_one_letter_code
_entity_poly.pdbx_strand_id
1 'polypeptide(L)'
;MHRSTTPHISAKAKCTEALSSIKLNYEPLAPIKQGLCGAPAPILLKTLGGDPRVELDPPVIMTCQLARALNTWLDKTVQPKAEALFGSPVAKLHNASSYACRNRYHDAHQPLSEHALANAIDIPEFVLASGERVTVLDNWPKNPPNPVRVAAVGTAGPIASTISADQKVKFVKFLHDDACRTFGTVLGPDANEAHKSHFHFDMKQRRASLCQ
;
A
#
# COMPACT_ATOMS: atom_id res chain seq x y z
N MET A 1 6.90 14.03 -48.13
CA MET A 1 7.29 13.62 -46.78
C MET A 1 6.09 13.83 -45.85
N HIS A 2 5.30 12.77 -45.59
CA HIS A 2 4.19 12.83 -44.63
C HIS A 2 4.77 12.67 -43.22
N ARG A 3 4.72 13.74 -42.41
CA ARG A 3 4.96 13.64 -40.99
C ARG A 3 3.75 12.94 -40.35
N SER A 4 3.95 11.71 -39.91
CA SER A 4 3.00 11.00 -39.08
C SER A 4 2.94 11.71 -37.74
N THR A 5 1.88 12.48 -37.51
CA THR A 5 1.58 13.05 -36.20
C THR A 5 0.86 12.00 -35.37
N THR A 6 1.63 11.23 -34.58
CA THR A 6 1.04 10.37 -33.56
C THR A 6 0.21 11.23 -32.61
N PRO A 7 -1.09 10.97 -32.40
CA PRO A 7 -1.92 11.79 -31.52
C PRO A 7 -1.37 11.75 -30.10
N HIS A 8 -1.17 12.93 -29.51
CA HIS A 8 -0.66 13.04 -28.14
C HIS A 8 -1.79 12.66 -27.16
N ILE A 9 -1.80 11.41 -26.70
CA ILE A 9 -2.78 10.90 -25.73
C ILE A 9 -2.58 11.67 -24.42
N SER A 10 -3.66 12.29 -23.91
CA SER A 10 -3.61 13.05 -22.65
C SER A 10 -3.30 12.16 -21.45
N ALA A 11 -2.72 12.73 -20.39
CA ALA A 11 -2.43 12.00 -19.15
C ALA A 11 -3.72 11.36 -18.55
N LYS A 12 -4.85 12.07 -18.66
CA LYS A 12 -6.17 11.58 -18.23
C LYS A 12 -6.60 10.35 -19.05
N ALA A 13 -6.45 10.38 -20.37
CA ALA A 13 -6.82 9.24 -21.23
C ALA A 13 -5.95 8.00 -20.92
N LYS A 14 -4.65 8.18 -20.75
CA LYS A 14 -3.73 7.10 -20.33
C LYS A 14 -4.12 6.51 -18.97
N CYS A 15 -4.55 7.36 -18.02
CA CYS A 15 -5.03 6.93 -16.73
C CYS A 15 -6.30 6.08 -16.85
N THR A 16 -7.31 6.56 -17.58
CA THR A 16 -8.57 5.83 -17.79
C THR A 16 -8.32 4.48 -18.46
N GLU A 17 -7.46 4.44 -19.48
CA GLU A 17 -7.05 3.21 -20.15
C GLU A 17 -6.37 2.21 -19.18
N ALA A 18 -5.45 2.70 -18.35
CA ALA A 18 -4.72 1.88 -17.39
C ALA A 18 -5.63 1.21 -16.34
N LEU A 19 -6.77 1.81 -16.04
CA LEU A 19 -7.73 1.32 -15.04
C LEU A 19 -8.97 0.66 -15.62
N SER A 20 -9.17 0.69 -16.94
CA SER A 20 -10.42 0.25 -17.59
C SER A 20 -10.79 -1.22 -17.35
N SER A 21 -9.79 -2.09 -17.14
CA SER A 21 -9.99 -3.53 -16.91
C SER A 21 -9.97 -3.92 -15.42
N ILE A 22 -9.92 -2.93 -14.52
CA ILE A 22 -9.75 -3.17 -13.08
C ILE A 22 -10.99 -2.66 -12.33
N LYS A 23 -11.46 -3.45 -11.37
CA LYS A 23 -12.60 -3.06 -10.52
C LYS A 23 -12.10 -2.17 -9.38
N LEU A 24 -12.27 -0.86 -9.56
CA LEU A 24 -11.91 0.17 -8.58
C LEU A 24 -13.07 1.13 -8.39
N ASN A 25 -13.19 1.68 -7.17
CA ASN A 25 -14.03 2.86 -6.95
C ASN A 25 -13.12 4.06 -6.73
N TYR A 26 -13.11 4.97 -7.70
CA TYR A 26 -12.27 6.16 -7.68
C TYR A 26 -12.94 7.36 -8.34
N GLU A 27 -12.47 8.55 -7.99
CA GLU A 27 -12.85 9.81 -8.61
C GLU A 27 -11.63 10.42 -9.32
N PRO A 28 -11.71 10.73 -10.63
CA PRO A 28 -10.67 11.51 -11.29
C PRO A 28 -10.58 12.90 -10.68
N LEU A 29 -9.40 13.36 -10.36
CA LEU A 29 -9.17 14.70 -9.84
C LEU A 29 -8.59 15.63 -10.93
N ALA A 30 -8.71 16.93 -10.69
CA ALA A 30 -7.98 17.94 -11.47
C ALA A 30 -6.47 17.75 -11.30
N PRO A 31 -5.64 18.15 -12.31
CA PRO A 31 -4.20 18.13 -12.15
C PRO A 31 -3.76 18.90 -10.90
N ILE A 32 -2.90 18.29 -10.10
CA ILE A 32 -2.27 18.97 -8.96
C ILE A 32 -0.95 19.55 -9.42
N LYS A 33 -0.74 20.84 -9.16
CA LYS A 33 0.52 21.55 -9.45
C LYS A 33 0.82 22.53 -8.32
N GLN A 34 1.81 22.21 -7.51
CA GLN A 34 2.25 23.01 -6.37
C GLN A 34 3.78 23.05 -6.34
N GLY A 35 4.38 24.05 -7.00
CA GLY A 35 5.82 24.10 -7.21
C GLY A 35 6.33 22.87 -7.96
N LEU A 36 7.21 22.10 -7.33
CA LEU A 36 7.74 20.83 -7.86
C LEU A 36 6.83 19.64 -7.56
N CYS A 37 5.83 19.80 -6.70
CA CYS A 37 4.89 18.77 -6.33
C CYS A 37 3.72 18.69 -7.30
N GLY A 38 3.10 17.50 -7.40
CA GLY A 38 1.85 17.31 -8.10
C GLY A 38 1.81 16.10 -9.01
N ALA A 39 0.68 15.90 -9.64
CA ALA A 39 0.43 14.85 -10.60
C ALA A 39 -0.50 15.34 -11.72
N PRO A 40 -0.25 14.97 -12.99
CA PRO A 40 -1.01 15.51 -14.13
C PRO A 40 -2.44 14.92 -14.25
N ALA A 41 -2.68 13.76 -13.68
CA ALA A 41 -3.98 13.06 -13.68
C ALA A 41 -4.12 12.19 -12.44
N PRO A 42 -4.19 12.78 -11.24
CA PRO A 42 -4.38 12.00 -10.01
C PRO A 42 -5.82 11.53 -9.88
N ILE A 43 -6.02 10.49 -9.08
CA ILE A 43 -7.33 9.99 -8.69
C ILE A 43 -7.47 9.99 -7.17
N LEU A 44 -8.69 10.15 -6.67
CA LEU A 44 -9.05 9.81 -5.31
C LEU A 44 -9.58 8.37 -5.29
N LEU A 45 -8.77 7.44 -4.83
CA LEU A 45 -9.11 6.04 -4.75
C LEU A 45 -9.78 5.73 -3.41
N LYS A 46 -10.97 5.10 -3.46
CA LYS A 46 -11.79 4.77 -2.29
C LYS A 46 -11.76 3.28 -1.98
N THR A 47 -11.85 2.43 -3.01
CA THR A 47 -11.82 0.98 -2.83
C THR A 47 -11.07 0.28 -3.96
N LEU A 48 -10.47 -0.86 -3.62
CA LEU A 48 -9.77 -1.80 -4.49
C LEU A 48 -10.56 -3.10 -4.63
N GLY A 49 -10.27 -3.85 -5.69
CA GLY A 49 -10.83 -5.18 -5.91
C GLY A 49 -12.31 -5.18 -6.28
N GLY A 50 -12.81 -6.37 -6.58
CA GLY A 50 -14.22 -6.59 -6.93
C GLY A 50 -15.03 -7.20 -5.81
N ASP A 51 -14.72 -8.46 -5.47
CA ASP A 51 -15.36 -9.23 -4.42
C ASP A 51 -14.32 -10.21 -3.83
N PRO A 52 -13.94 -10.05 -2.56
CA PRO A 52 -14.34 -8.97 -1.67
C PRO A 52 -13.74 -7.61 -2.06
N ARG A 53 -14.50 -6.54 -1.82
CA ARG A 53 -14.04 -5.17 -1.99
C ARG A 53 -13.22 -4.73 -0.78
N VAL A 54 -12.09 -4.05 -1.02
CA VAL A 54 -11.21 -3.55 0.03
C VAL A 54 -11.30 -2.03 0.11
N GLU A 55 -11.71 -1.53 1.25
CA GLU A 55 -11.79 -0.10 1.56
C GLU A 55 -10.40 0.49 1.82
N LEU A 56 -10.13 1.69 1.33
CA LEU A 56 -8.99 2.52 1.72
C LEU A 56 -9.43 3.56 2.75
N ASP A 57 -8.84 3.55 3.91
CA ASP A 57 -9.22 4.39 5.03
C ASP A 57 -8.03 5.19 5.58
N PRO A 58 -8.04 6.50 5.40
CA PRO A 58 -8.94 7.30 4.55
C PRO A 58 -8.73 7.03 3.04
N PRO A 59 -9.66 7.50 2.15
CA PRO A 59 -9.44 7.49 0.71
C PRO A 59 -8.14 8.18 0.32
N VAL A 60 -7.46 7.72 -0.72
CA VAL A 60 -6.09 8.12 -1.06
C VAL A 60 -6.00 8.85 -2.40
N ILE A 61 -5.19 9.91 -2.47
CA ILE A 61 -4.84 10.57 -3.71
C ILE A 61 -3.59 9.92 -4.27
N MET A 62 -3.69 9.35 -5.49
CA MET A 62 -2.57 8.67 -6.12
C MET A 62 -2.61 8.72 -7.65
N THR A 63 -1.51 8.31 -8.27
CA THR A 63 -1.44 8.07 -9.71
C THR A 63 -2.18 6.79 -10.09
N CYS A 64 -2.67 6.71 -11.34
CA CYS A 64 -3.30 5.49 -11.86
C CYS A 64 -2.34 4.30 -11.93
N GLN A 65 -1.05 4.56 -12.13
CA GLN A 65 -0.03 3.53 -12.13
C GLN A 65 0.10 2.88 -10.74
N LEU A 66 0.15 3.69 -9.68
CA LEU A 66 0.20 3.19 -8.31
C LEU A 66 -1.08 2.44 -7.95
N ALA A 67 -2.26 2.98 -8.31
CA ALA A 67 -3.55 2.30 -8.07
C ALA A 67 -3.62 0.92 -8.73
N ARG A 68 -3.15 0.81 -9.99
CA ARG A 68 -3.08 -0.47 -10.70
C ARG A 68 -2.13 -1.46 -10.03
N ALA A 69 -0.94 -1.00 -9.62
CA ALA A 69 0.05 -1.84 -8.94
C ALA A 69 -0.51 -2.34 -7.60
N LEU A 70 -1.13 -1.43 -6.82
CA LEU A 70 -1.73 -1.76 -5.53
C LEU A 70 -2.86 -2.78 -5.67
N ASN A 71 -3.75 -2.62 -6.67
CA ASN A 71 -4.81 -3.59 -6.93
C ASN A 71 -4.24 -4.95 -7.35
N THR A 72 -3.21 -4.97 -8.21
CA THR A 72 -2.57 -6.21 -8.64
C THR A 72 -1.95 -6.95 -7.46
N TRP A 73 -1.25 -6.24 -6.58
CA TRP A 73 -0.67 -6.82 -5.38
C TRP A 73 -1.75 -7.31 -4.40
N LEU A 74 -2.83 -6.55 -4.22
CA LEU A 74 -3.98 -6.96 -3.40
C LEU A 74 -4.55 -8.29 -3.90
N ASP A 75 -4.93 -8.35 -5.18
CA ASP A 75 -5.64 -9.50 -5.76
C ASP A 75 -4.75 -10.75 -5.83
N LYS A 76 -3.46 -10.59 -6.17
CA LYS A 76 -2.56 -11.72 -6.39
C LYS A 76 -1.81 -12.18 -5.16
N THR A 77 -1.67 -11.31 -4.16
CA THR A 77 -0.81 -11.57 -3.01
C THR A 77 -1.55 -11.45 -1.69
N VAL A 78 -2.15 -10.28 -1.42
CA VAL A 78 -2.76 -10.00 -0.11
C VAL A 78 -3.94 -10.90 0.16
N GLN A 79 -4.92 -10.94 -0.75
CA GLN A 79 -6.15 -11.70 -0.55
C GLN A 79 -5.91 -13.21 -0.45
N PRO A 80 -5.15 -13.84 -1.37
CA PRO A 80 -4.86 -15.27 -1.24
C PRO A 80 -4.11 -15.62 0.04
N LYS A 81 -3.20 -14.73 0.49
CA LYS A 81 -2.42 -14.97 1.70
C LYS A 81 -3.26 -14.79 2.97
N ALA A 82 -4.16 -13.79 2.99
CA ALA A 82 -5.09 -13.59 4.10
C ALA A 82 -6.03 -14.79 4.25
N GLU A 83 -6.60 -15.25 3.15
CA GLU A 83 -7.47 -16.43 3.15
C GLU A 83 -6.74 -17.69 3.63
N ALA A 84 -5.53 -17.94 3.12
CA ALA A 84 -4.74 -19.12 3.49
C ALA A 84 -4.30 -19.15 4.97
N LEU A 85 -3.99 -17.97 5.56
CA LEU A 85 -3.50 -17.90 6.94
C LEU A 85 -4.63 -17.70 7.96
N PHE A 86 -5.69 -16.99 7.57
CA PHE A 86 -6.69 -16.49 8.51
C PHE A 86 -8.10 -17.04 8.23
N GLY A 87 -8.34 -17.63 7.04
CA GLY A 87 -9.69 -18.01 6.60
C GLY A 87 -10.61 -16.79 6.46
N SER A 88 -10.03 -15.60 6.27
CA SER A 88 -10.76 -14.34 6.19
C SER A 88 -10.00 -13.35 5.31
N PRO A 89 -10.64 -12.81 4.27
CA PRO A 89 -9.99 -11.84 3.38
C PRO A 89 -9.76 -10.51 4.10
N VAL A 90 -8.85 -9.69 3.56
CA VAL A 90 -8.70 -8.28 3.96
C VAL A 90 -9.91 -7.50 3.43
N ALA A 91 -10.56 -6.73 4.29
CA ALA A 91 -11.69 -5.86 3.97
C ALA A 91 -11.32 -4.37 3.94
N LYS A 92 -10.23 -3.99 4.64
CA LYS A 92 -9.81 -2.59 4.71
C LYS A 92 -8.29 -2.49 4.82
N LEU A 93 -7.73 -1.49 4.14
CA LEU A 93 -6.35 -1.02 4.30
C LEU A 93 -6.39 0.36 4.96
N HIS A 94 -5.82 0.48 6.15
CA HIS A 94 -5.51 1.80 6.67
C HIS A 94 -4.31 2.37 5.93
N ASN A 95 -4.36 3.66 5.60
CA ASN A 95 -3.22 4.37 5.08
C ASN A 95 -2.84 5.54 5.99
N ALA A 96 -1.55 5.72 6.24
CA ALA A 96 -1.02 6.80 7.06
C ALA A 96 -0.67 8.03 6.22
N SER A 97 -0.36 7.84 4.94
CA SER A 97 0.04 8.92 4.03
C SER A 97 -0.13 8.51 2.58
N SER A 98 -0.56 9.47 1.75
CA SER A 98 -0.60 9.34 0.29
C SER A 98 0.02 10.58 -0.36
N TYR A 99 -0.77 11.52 -0.92
CA TYR A 99 -0.22 12.78 -1.44
C TYR A 99 0.17 13.73 -0.30
N ALA A 100 1.45 14.13 -0.29
CA ALA A 100 1.99 15.12 0.63
C ALA A 100 3.15 15.87 -0.03
N CYS A 101 2.98 17.19 -0.28
CA CYS A 101 4.01 18.01 -0.90
C CYS A 101 5.15 18.29 0.08
N ARG A 102 6.20 17.49 0.02
CA ARG A 102 7.37 17.58 0.89
C ARG A 102 8.58 16.86 0.30
N ASN A 103 9.76 17.23 0.75
CA ASN A 103 10.98 16.44 0.55
C ASN A 103 10.97 15.22 1.48
N ARG A 104 11.85 14.26 1.20
CA ARG A 104 12.03 13.07 2.06
C ARG A 104 12.43 13.51 3.47
N TYR A 105 11.90 12.81 4.47
CA TYR A 105 12.14 13.05 5.89
C TYR A 105 11.83 14.48 6.36
N HIS A 106 11.02 15.26 5.59
CA HIS A 106 10.78 16.69 5.84
C HIS A 106 12.05 17.56 5.85
N ASP A 107 13.12 17.09 5.20
CA ASP A 107 14.40 17.78 5.12
C ASP A 107 14.54 18.47 3.75
N ALA A 108 14.70 19.79 3.75
CA ALA A 108 14.82 20.60 2.53
C ALA A 108 16.04 20.24 1.65
N HIS A 109 17.07 19.61 2.24
CA HIS A 109 18.25 19.16 1.53
C HIS A 109 18.09 17.78 0.87
N GLN A 110 17.01 17.08 1.19
CA GLN A 110 16.70 15.80 0.58
C GLN A 110 15.94 15.95 -0.74
N PRO A 111 16.02 14.98 -1.65
CA PRO A 111 15.20 14.95 -2.85
C PRO A 111 13.69 14.98 -2.53
N LEU A 112 12.91 15.42 -3.53
CA LEU A 112 11.46 15.39 -3.46
C LEU A 112 10.96 13.95 -3.15
N SER A 113 9.99 13.83 -2.25
CA SER A 113 9.36 12.57 -1.92
C SER A 113 8.46 12.08 -3.05
N GLU A 114 8.31 10.76 -3.24
CA GLU A 114 7.32 10.20 -4.17
C GLU A 114 5.88 10.48 -3.72
N HIS A 115 5.63 10.72 -2.43
CA HIS A 115 4.35 11.25 -1.94
C HIS A 115 4.01 12.61 -2.56
N ALA A 116 4.99 13.46 -2.79
CA ALA A 116 4.79 14.75 -3.42
C ALA A 116 4.37 14.68 -4.91
N LEU A 117 4.51 13.51 -5.51
CA LEU A 117 4.09 13.19 -6.88
C LEU A 117 2.82 12.33 -6.92
N ALA A 118 2.14 12.14 -5.80
CA ALA A 118 1.03 11.19 -5.63
C ALA A 118 1.41 9.75 -6.06
N ASN A 119 2.67 9.39 -5.92
CA ASN A 119 3.27 8.17 -6.45
C ASN A 119 3.72 7.21 -5.35
N ALA A 120 3.28 7.43 -4.12
CA ALA A 120 3.57 6.59 -2.94
C ALA A 120 2.36 6.46 -2.01
N ILE A 121 2.35 5.39 -1.22
CA ILE A 121 1.39 5.11 -0.15
C ILE A 121 2.10 4.48 1.04
N ASP A 122 1.67 4.86 2.25
CA ASP A 122 2.12 4.28 3.52
C ASP A 122 0.99 3.47 4.16
N ILE A 123 1.21 2.16 4.34
CA ILE A 123 0.20 1.21 4.86
C ILE A 123 0.65 0.67 6.23
N PRO A 124 0.07 1.16 7.34
CA PRO A 124 0.39 0.66 8.68
C PRO A 124 -0.40 -0.58 9.08
N GLU A 125 -1.57 -0.84 8.45
CA GLU A 125 -2.49 -1.83 8.98
C GLU A 125 -3.44 -2.43 7.92
N PHE A 126 -3.75 -3.70 8.12
CA PHE A 126 -4.74 -4.50 7.40
C PHE A 126 -5.86 -4.92 8.34
N VAL A 127 -7.12 -4.69 7.96
CA VAL A 127 -8.29 -5.15 8.72
C VAL A 127 -8.98 -6.26 7.93
N LEU A 128 -9.15 -7.41 8.55
CA LEU A 128 -9.81 -8.57 7.94
C LEU A 128 -11.34 -8.40 7.98
N ALA A 129 -12.04 -9.13 7.13
CA ALA A 129 -13.51 -9.18 7.14
C ALA A 129 -14.07 -9.71 8.47
N SER A 130 -13.29 -10.52 9.21
CA SER A 130 -13.61 -10.97 10.58
C SER A 130 -13.55 -9.85 11.62
N GLY A 131 -13.03 -8.65 11.26
CA GLY A 131 -12.76 -7.54 12.18
C GLY A 131 -11.39 -7.60 12.85
N GLU A 132 -10.62 -8.68 12.65
CA GLU A 132 -9.27 -8.80 13.19
C GLU A 132 -8.32 -7.81 12.52
N ARG A 133 -7.39 -7.24 13.30
CA ARG A 133 -6.42 -6.22 12.85
C ARG A 133 -5.01 -6.80 12.82
N VAL A 134 -4.28 -6.50 11.76
CA VAL A 134 -2.88 -6.89 11.59
C VAL A 134 -2.07 -5.63 11.28
N THR A 135 -1.34 -5.14 12.28
CA THR A 135 -0.50 -3.94 12.14
C THR A 135 0.91 -4.32 11.73
N VAL A 136 1.57 -3.47 10.97
CA VAL A 136 2.98 -3.65 10.61
C VAL A 136 3.85 -3.53 11.86
N LEU A 137 3.60 -2.53 12.72
CA LEU A 137 4.39 -2.27 13.92
C LEU A 137 4.45 -3.47 14.89
N ASP A 138 3.28 -4.07 15.18
CA ASP A 138 3.20 -5.11 16.21
C ASP A 138 3.59 -6.49 15.67
N ASN A 139 3.42 -6.69 14.35
CA ASN A 139 3.56 -8.01 13.72
C ASN A 139 4.80 -8.11 12.81
N TRP A 140 5.69 -7.11 12.78
CA TRP A 140 6.98 -7.25 12.12
C TRP A 140 7.89 -8.21 12.92
N PRO A 141 8.63 -9.12 12.25
CA PRO A 141 9.57 -9.99 12.93
C PRO A 141 10.57 -9.19 13.74
N LYS A 142 10.69 -9.49 15.04
CA LYS A 142 11.67 -8.84 15.94
C LYS A 142 12.90 -9.72 16.10
N ASN A 143 14.06 -9.13 16.03
CA ASN A 143 15.32 -9.83 16.25
C ASN A 143 16.02 -9.25 17.50
N PRO A 144 16.17 -9.98 18.63
CA PRO A 144 15.74 -11.36 18.86
C PRO A 144 14.20 -11.52 18.94
N PRO A 145 13.67 -12.71 18.65
CA PRO A 145 12.22 -12.95 18.74
C PRO A 145 11.75 -12.62 20.16
N ASN A 146 10.62 -11.88 20.22
CA ASN A 146 10.03 -11.55 21.52
C ASN A 146 9.74 -12.84 22.28
N PRO A 147 10.16 -12.98 23.55
CA PRO A 147 9.81 -14.18 24.32
C PRO A 147 8.29 -14.31 24.33
N VAL A 148 7.81 -15.49 23.92
CA VAL A 148 6.37 -15.82 23.90
C VAL A 148 5.82 -15.50 25.29
N ARG A 149 5.01 -14.45 25.42
CA ARG A 149 4.20 -14.28 26.61
C ARG A 149 3.19 -15.41 26.60
N VAL A 150 3.48 -16.46 27.37
CA VAL A 150 2.50 -17.48 27.67
C VAL A 150 1.36 -16.74 28.38
N ALA A 151 0.23 -16.61 27.71
CA ALA A 151 -0.95 -16.01 28.32
C ALA A 151 -1.28 -16.87 29.54
N ALA A 152 -1.30 -16.23 30.71
CA ALA A 152 -1.78 -16.87 31.91
C ALA A 152 -3.21 -17.37 31.64
N VAL A 153 -3.44 -18.65 31.87
CA VAL A 153 -4.77 -19.25 31.81
C VAL A 153 -5.59 -18.62 32.92
N GLY A 154 -6.48 -17.71 32.56
CA GLY A 154 -7.34 -16.99 33.50
C GLY A 154 -8.60 -16.48 32.81
N THR A 155 -9.72 -17.09 33.14
CA THR A 155 -11.13 -16.65 33.04
C THR A 155 -11.64 -16.19 31.67
N ALA A 156 -12.76 -16.81 31.24
CA ALA A 156 -13.50 -16.52 30.03
C ALA A 156 -13.75 -15.00 29.83
N GLY A 157 -12.94 -14.41 28.97
CA GLY A 157 -13.10 -13.09 28.38
C GLY A 157 -13.61 -13.20 26.94
N PRO A 158 -13.93 -12.08 26.25
CA PRO A 158 -14.51 -12.09 24.92
C PRO A 158 -13.71 -12.98 23.98
N ILE A 159 -14.40 -13.66 23.06
CA ILE A 159 -13.91 -14.68 22.12
C ILE A 159 -12.50 -14.32 21.67
N ALA A 160 -11.50 -15.02 22.19
CA ALA A 160 -10.10 -14.81 21.81
C ALA A 160 -9.98 -15.06 20.31
N SER A 161 -9.35 -14.12 19.58
CA SER A 161 -9.02 -14.29 18.18
C SER A 161 -8.37 -15.65 17.97
N THR A 162 -8.90 -16.43 17.02
CA THR A 162 -8.32 -17.74 16.66
C THR A 162 -7.01 -17.56 15.87
N ILE A 163 -6.68 -16.34 15.46
CA ILE A 163 -5.50 -15.98 14.68
C ILE A 163 -4.31 -15.78 15.62
N SER A 164 -3.28 -16.61 15.43
CA SER A 164 -2.08 -16.55 16.27
C SER A 164 -1.15 -15.38 15.87
N ALA A 165 -0.33 -14.93 16.83
CA ALA A 165 0.69 -13.91 16.55
C ALA A 165 1.68 -14.36 15.45
N ASP A 166 2.03 -15.65 15.42
CA ASP A 166 2.91 -16.21 14.39
C ASP A 166 2.32 -16.14 12.97
N GLN A 167 0.99 -16.37 12.83
CA GLN A 167 0.31 -16.20 11.55
C GLN A 167 0.35 -14.74 11.08
N LYS A 168 0.16 -13.76 11.97
CA LYS A 168 0.25 -12.33 11.66
C LYS A 168 1.67 -11.94 11.24
N VAL A 169 2.69 -12.40 11.95
CA VAL A 169 4.11 -12.18 11.59
C VAL A 169 4.42 -12.75 10.21
N LYS A 170 4.00 -13.99 9.93
CA LYS A 170 4.17 -14.61 8.61
C LYS A 170 3.45 -13.84 7.50
N PHE A 171 2.26 -13.32 7.79
CA PHE A 171 1.49 -12.52 6.84
C PHE A 171 2.23 -11.25 6.47
N VAL A 172 2.58 -10.42 7.46
CA VAL A 172 3.24 -9.12 7.27
C VAL A 172 4.56 -9.29 6.52
N LYS A 173 5.41 -10.24 6.94
CA LYS A 173 6.70 -10.50 6.29
C LYS A 173 6.53 -10.94 4.83
N PHE A 174 5.59 -11.85 4.57
CA PHE A 174 5.32 -12.32 3.22
C PHE A 174 4.82 -11.19 2.30
N LEU A 175 3.92 -10.33 2.80
CA LEU A 175 3.39 -9.22 2.02
C LEU A 175 4.47 -8.21 1.63
N HIS A 176 5.40 -7.91 2.56
CA HIS A 176 6.53 -7.05 2.29
C HIS A 176 7.43 -7.64 1.19
N ASP A 177 7.86 -8.89 1.36
CA ASP A 177 8.81 -9.53 0.44
C ASP A 177 8.24 -9.69 -0.98
N ASP A 178 6.94 -9.99 -1.09
CA ASP A 178 6.29 -10.11 -2.39
C ASP A 178 6.07 -8.74 -3.06
N ALA A 179 5.81 -7.67 -2.30
CA ALA A 179 5.63 -6.32 -2.82
C ALA A 179 6.84 -5.86 -3.65
N CYS A 180 8.04 -6.35 -3.36
CA CYS A 180 9.28 -6.04 -4.09
C CYS A 180 9.23 -6.41 -5.58
N ARG A 181 8.30 -7.27 -5.99
CA ARG A 181 8.08 -7.65 -7.40
C ARG A 181 7.14 -6.69 -8.12
N THR A 182 6.39 -5.91 -7.36
CA THR A 182 5.30 -5.06 -7.89
C THR A 182 5.67 -3.59 -7.86
N PHE A 183 6.36 -3.13 -6.82
CA PHE A 183 6.67 -1.72 -6.59
C PHE A 183 8.14 -1.39 -6.90
N GLY A 184 8.41 -0.14 -7.23
CA GLY A 184 9.76 0.36 -7.49
C GLY A 184 10.58 0.53 -6.23
N THR A 185 9.92 0.91 -5.13
CA THR A 185 10.49 0.96 -3.78
C THR A 185 9.53 0.32 -2.80
N VAL A 186 10.07 -0.54 -1.94
CA VAL A 186 9.41 -1.16 -0.80
C VAL A 186 10.27 -0.93 0.41
N LEU A 187 9.79 -0.18 1.39
CA LEU A 187 10.46 0.01 2.67
C LEU A 187 9.55 -0.49 3.79
N GLY A 188 10.14 -1.19 4.72
CA GLY A 188 9.47 -1.71 5.91
C GLY A 188 10.23 -1.33 7.19
N PRO A 189 9.88 -1.94 8.32
CA PRO A 189 10.46 -1.61 9.62
C PRO A 189 11.97 -1.76 9.74
N ASP A 190 12.60 -2.58 8.89
CA ASP A 190 14.05 -2.78 8.89
C ASP A 190 14.79 -1.70 8.10
N ALA A 191 14.11 -0.91 7.27
CA ALA A 191 14.71 0.12 6.44
C ALA A 191 15.32 1.27 7.27
N ASN A 192 14.55 1.84 8.18
CA ASN A 192 14.96 2.89 9.10
C ASN A 192 13.85 3.25 10.08
N GLU A 193 14.14 4.14 11.05
CA GLU A 193 13.23 4.57 12.10
C GLU A 193 11.90 5.15 11.57
N ALA A 194 11.96 5.90 10.46
CA ALA A 194 10.76 6.54 9.88
C ALA A 194 9.74 5.51 9.33
N HIS A 195 10.18 4.28 9.04
CA HIS A 195 9.33 3.22 8.46
C HIS A 195 8.95 2.11 9.46
N LYS A 196 9.29 2.25 10.75
CA LYS A 196 9.05 1.21 11.76
C LYS A 196 7.60 0.76 11.92
N SER A 197 6.64 1.63 11.57
CA SER A 197 5.23 1.38 11.81
C SER A 197 4.41 1.08 10.57
N HIS A 198 5.00 1.11 9.37
CA HIS A 198 4.26 0.97 8.12
C HIS A 198 5.12 0.44 6.98
N PHE A 199 4.47 -0.03 5.93
CA PHE A 199 5.08 -0.24 4.64
C PHE A 199 4.97 1.03 3.81
N HIS A 200 6.08 1.48 3.24
CA HIS A 200 6.10 2.49 2.20
C HIS A 200 6.24 1.81 0.84
N PHE A 201 5.31 2.06 -0.07
CA PHE A 201 5.36 1.59 -1.45
C PHE A 201 5.33 2.77 -2.41
N ASP A 202 6.23 2.76 -3.40
CA ASP A 202 6.21 3.75 -4.47
C ASP A 202 6.48 3.13 -5.85
N MET A 203 6.13 3.89 -6.90
CA MET A 203 6.33 3.49 -8.30
C MET A 203 7.53 4.22 -8.92
N LYS A 204 8.50 4.64 -8.11
CA LYS A 204 9.73 5.25 -8.63
C LYS A 204 10.42 4.31 -9.59
N GLN A 205 10.68 4.81 -10.79
CA GLN A 205 11.41 4.02 -11.79
C GLN A 205 12.87 3.84 -11.38
N ARG A 206 13.30 2.58 -11.28
CA ARG A 206 14.66 2.17 -10.92
C ARG A 206 15.13 1.06 -11.85
N ARG A 207 16.44 0.83 -11.95
CA ARG A 207 16.99 -0.33 -12.68
C ARG A 207 16.64 -1.65 -12.02
N ALA A 208 16.57 -1.67 -10.69
CA ALA A 208 16.08 -2.75 -9.86
C ALA A 208 15.25 -2.16 -8.72
N SER A 209 14.23 -2.89 -8.26
CA SER A 209 13.43 -2.46 -7.09
C SER A 209 14.33 -2.29 -5.87
N LEU A 210 14.08 -1.24 -5.09
CA LEU A 210 14.66 -1.05 -3.77
C LEU A 210 13.76 -1.74 -2.75
N CYS A 211 14.28 -2.72 -2.05
CA CYS A 211 13.54 -3.53 -1.09
C CYS A 211 14.30 -3.60 0.23
N GLN A 212 13.77 -3.01 1.32
CA GLN A 212 14.40 -2.90 2.64
C GLN A 212 13.37 -3.01 3.79
#